data_091a4eba9cbdeeec519ad2c621f1f6e3
#
_entry.id   091a4eba9cbdeeec519ad2c621f1f6e3
#
_cell.length_a   1.000
_cell.length_b   1.000
_cell.length_c   1.000
_cell.angle_alpha   90.00
_cell.angle_beta   90.00
_cell.angle_gamma   90.00
#
_symmetry.space_group_name_H-M   'P 1'
#
loop_
_entity.id
_entity.type
_entity.pdbx_description
1 polymer ?
#
loop_
_entity_poly.entity_id
_entity_poly.type
_entity_poly.pdbx_seq_one_letter_code
_entity_poly.pdbx_strand_id
1 'polypeptide(L)'
;MKSYISPIEDIISEASQGKMFILVDAEERENEGDLVIPAEDANDNVINFMAKNGRGLICLALNDDKVDSLGLTLMSSNNQSRHETAFTVSIEAREGVTTGISAQDRALTIATAISDNSKSTDIVSPGHVFPIKARPGGVLVRAGHTEAAVDIAKLAGKNPSGVICEIMNDDGTMARLPELIAVSYTHLR
;
A
#
# COMPACT_ATOMS: atom_id res chain seq x y z
N MET A 1 -17.10 26.56 -0.87
CA MET A 1 -15.75 25.98 -1.12
C MET A 1 -15.96 24.65 -1.80
N LYS A 2 -15.31 24.40 -2.95
CA LYS A 2 -15.28 23.03 -3.49
C LYS A 2 -14.49 22.16 -2.50
N SER A 3 -15.13 21.12 -1.95
CA SER A 3 -14.39 20.09 -1.19
C SER A 3 -13.50 19.36 -2.19
N TYR A 4 -12.20 19.34 -1.94
CA TYR A 4 -11.26 18.56 -2.73
C TYR A 4 -11.17 17.09 -2.24
N ILE A 5 -11.78 16.82 -1.08
CA ILE A 5 -11.88 15.48 -0.51
C ILE A 5 -13.17 14.85 -1.03
N SER A 6 -13.05 13.69 -1.66
CA SER A 6 -14.18 12.90 -2.15
C SER A 6 -14.92 12.21 -1.00
N PRO A 7 -16.25 11.99 -1.12
CA PRO A 7 -16.98 11.12 -0.22
C PRO A 7 -16.35 9.72 -0.18
N ILE A 8 -16.38 9.06 0.98
CA ILE A 8 -15.77 7.73 1.14
C ILE A 8 -16.46 6.68 0.27
N GLU A 9 -17.77 6.84 0.03
CA GLU A 9 -18.56 5.97 -0.81
C GLU A 9 -18.06 5.95 -2.26
N ASP A 10 -17.63 7.11 -2.76
CA ASP A 10 -17.06 7.25 -4.11
C ASP A 10 -15.71 6.53 -4.18
N ILE A 11 -14.88 6.66 -3.16
CA ILE A 11 -13.58 5.97 -3.09
C ILE A 11 -13.76 4.45 -3.01
N ILE A 12 -14.70 3.96 -2.21
CA ILE A 12 -15.03 2.52 -2.14
C ILE A 12 -15.52 2.02 -3.50
N SER A 13 -16.37 2.81 -4.19
CA SER A 13 -16.84 2.46 -5.54
C SER A 13 -15.71 2.41 -6.56
N GLU A 14 -14.78 3.36 -6.56
CA GLU A 14 -13.60 3.37 -7.44
C GLU A 14 -12.67 2.17 -7.12
N ALA A 15 -12.41 1.93 -5.84
CA ALA A 15 -11.60 0.79 -5.38
C ALA A 15 -12.22 -0.56 -5.81
N SER A 16 -13.55 -0.70 -5.77
CA SER A 16 -14.24 -1.92 -6.23
C SER A 16 -14.05 -2.19 -7.73
N GLN A 17 -13.78 -1.14 -8.51
CA GLN A 17 -13.48 -1.21 -9.94
C GLN A 17 -11.97 -1.36 -10.22
N GLY A 18 -11.13 -1.54 -9.20
CA GLY A 18 -9.68 -1.67 -9.35
C GLY A 18 -8.97 -0.37 -9.70
N LYS A 19 -9.57 0.77 -9.37
CA LYS A 19 -8.95 2.07 -9.63
C LYS A 19 -8.11 2.54 -8.45
N MET A 20 -7.01 3.22 -8.78
CA MET A 20 -6.12 3.85 -7.82
C MET A 20 -6.72 5.17 -7.33
N PHE A 21 -6.50 5.48 -6.07
CA PHE A 21 -6.90 6.73 -5.44
C PHE A 21 -5.77 7.32 -4.58
N ILE A 22 -5.89 8.57 -4.18
CA ILE A 22 -4.98 9.21 -3.22
C ILE A 22 -5.65 9.22 -1.85
N LEU A 23 -4.95 8.68 -0.87
CA LEU A 23 -5.32 8.76 0.53
C LEU A 23 -4.45 9.81 1.22
N VAL A 24 -5.07 10.69 2.00
CA VAL A 24 -4.37 11.70 2.79
C VAL A 24 -4.67 11.52 4.26
N ASP A 25 -3.71 11.79 5.11
CA ASP A 25 -3.91 11.82 6.55
C ASP A 25 -3.95 13.25 7.12
N ALA A 26 -4.17 13.36 8.42
CA ALA A 26 -4.30 14.64 9.09
C ALA A 26 -2.95 15.38 9.14
N GLU A 27 -3.01 16.72 9.11
CA GLU A 27 -1.81 17.59 9.19
C GLU A 27 -1.01 17.35 10.47
N GLU A 28 -1.67 16.98 11.56
CA GLU A 28 -1.05 16.72 12.85
C GLU A 28 -0.37 15.34 12.93
N ARG A 29 -0.63 14.45 11.92
CA ARG A 29 -0.05 13.11 11.88
C ARG A 29 1.22 13.10 11.02
N GLU A 30 1.15 12.65 9.78
CA GLU A 30 2.26 12.64 8.81
C GLU A 30 2.12 13.80 7.82
N ASN A 31 0.88 14.25 7.59
CA ASN A 31 0.53 15.25 6.58
C ASN A 31 1.03 14.84 5.19
N GLU A 32 0.81 13.59 4.83
CA GLU A 32 1.29 12.99 3.59
C GLU A 32 0.12 12.46 2.77
N GLY A 33 0.39 12.08 1.54
CA GLY A 33 -0.54 11.42 0.66
C GLY A 33 0.10 10.23 -0.03
N ASP A 34 -0.63 9.12 -0.04
CA ASP A 34 -0.23 7.89 -0.70
C ASP A 34 -1.10 7.61 -1.92
N LEU A 35 -0.47 7.08 -2.98
CA LEU A 35 -1.17 6.33 -4.02
C LEU A 35 -1.59 4.99 -3.41
N VAL A 36 -2.88 4.66 -3.52
CA VAL A 36 -3.44 3.44 -2.92
C VAL A 36 -4.27 2.69 -3.96
N ILE A 37 -4.15 1.37 -3.95
CA ILE A 37 -4.97 0.45 -4.76
C ILE A 37 -5.19 -0.86 -3.99
N PRO A 38 -6.35 -1.54 -4.12
CA PRO A 38 -6.49 -2.90 -3.62
C PRO A 38 -5.40 -3.80 -4.21
N ALA A 39 -4.76 -4.62 -3.39
CA ALA A 39 -3.57 -5.37 -3.82
C ALA A 39 -3.83 -6.37 -4.95
N GLU A 40 -5.06 -6.89 -5.08
CA GLU A 40 -5.42 -7.79 -6.19
C GLU A 40 -5.43 -7.10 -7.56
N ASP A 41 -5.52 -5.77 -7.60
CA ASP A 41 -5.50 -4.97 -8.83
C ASP A 41 -4.10 -4.39 -9.13
N ALA A 42 -3.10 -4.66 -8.28
CA ALA A 42 -1.74 -4.13 -8.37
C ALA A 42 -0.89 -4.89 -9.40
N ASN A 43 -1.18 -4.69 -10.69
CA ASN A 43 -0.39 -5.25 -11.79
C ASN A 43 0.90 -4.45 -12.05
N ASP A 44 1.69 -4.90 -13.02
CA ASP A 44 2.97 -4.29 -13.40
C ASP A 44 2.85 -2.82 -13.83
N ASN A 45 1.79 -2.45 -14.55
CA ASN A 45 1.55 -1.06 -14.96
C ASN A 45 1.28 -0.16 -13.74
N VAL A 46 0.52 -0.67 -12.77
CA VAL A 46 0.23 0.02 -11.50
C VAL A 46 1.51 0.23 -10.69
N ILE A 47 2.31 -0.82 -10.53
CA ILE A 47 3.58 -0.73 -9.80
C ILE A 47 4.56 0.23 -10.48
N ASN A 48 4.63 0.17 -11.82
CA ASN A 48 5.43 1.12 -12.58
C ASN A 48 4.94 2.57 -12.43
N PHE A 49 3.61 2.76 -12.41
CA PHE A 49 3.02 4.08 -12.18
C PHE A 49 3.38 4.61 -10.78
N MET A 50 3.25 3.81 -9.74
CA MET A 50 3.62 4.17 -8.36
C MET A 50 5.09 4.53 -8.25
N ALA A 51 5.98 3.69 -8.81
CA ALA A 51 7.42 3.95 -8.78
C ALA A 51 7.81 5.25 -9.50
N LYS A 52 7.15 5.55 -10.63
CA LYS A 52 7.45 6.73 -11.45
C LYS A 52 6.83 8.01 -10.89
N ASN A 53 5.58 7.97 -10.43
CA ASN A 53 4.81 9.15 -10.09
C ASN A 53 4.66 9.36 -8.57
N GLY A 54 4.64 8.29 -7.78
CA GLY A 54 4.68 8.37 -6.31
C GLY A 54 6.09 8.61 -5.81
N ARG A 55 7.05 7.79 -6.25
CA ARG A 55 8.47 7.84 -5.88
C ARG A 55 8.76 7.41 -4.45
N GLY A 56 7.72 7.09 -3.67
CA GLY A 56 7.81 6.57 -2.31
C GLY A 56 8.21 5.09 -2.26
N LEU A 57 8.15 4.53 -1.09
CA LEU A 57 8.38 3.10 -0.87
C LEU A 57 7.11 2.32 -1.20
N ILE A 58 7.18 1.41 -2.18
CA ILE A 58 6.03 0.56 -2.50
C ILE A 58 5.88 -0.50 -1.41
N CYS A 59 4.80 -0.37 -0.62
CA CYS A 59 4.50 -1.21 0.51
C CYS A 59 3.22 -2.02 0.28
N LEU A 60 3.18 -3.22 0.88
CA LEU A 60 2.03 -4.12 0.84
C LEU A 60 1.36 -4.14 2.22
N ALA A 61 0.26 -3.39 2.38
CA ALA A 61 -0.56 -3.42 3.58
C ALA A 61 -1.33 -4.75 3.66
N LEU A 62 -1.12 -5.51 4.72
CA LEU A 62 -1.73 -6.81 4.96
C LEU A 62 -2.48 -6.82 6.29
N ASN A 63 -3.58 -7.56 6.37
CA ASN A 63 -4.21 -7.86 7.64
C ASN A 63 -3.36 -8.84 8.47
N ASP A 64 -3.67 -8.94 9.75
CA ASP A 64 -2.97 -9.76 10.75
C ASP A 64 -2.92 -11.24 10.32
N ASP A 65 -4.06 -11.82 9.93
CA ASP A 65 -4.18 -13.23 9.55
C ASP A 65 -3.27 -13.58 8.36
N LYS A 66 -3.15 -12.69 7.37
CA LYS A 66 -2.30 -12.92 6.20
C LYS A 66 -0.81 -12.86 6.58
N VAL A 67 -0.41 -11.89 7.40
CA VAL A 67 0.96 -11.79 7.91
C VAL A 67 1.35 -13.07 8.66
N ASP A 68 0.47 -13.56 9.52
CA ASP A 68 0.70 -14.78 10.31
C ASP A 68 0.73 -16.02 9.43
N SER A 69 -0.17 -16.15 8.44
CA SER A 69 -0.21 -17.29 7.51
C SER A 69 1.05 -17.40 6.64
N LEU A 70 1.64 -16.25 6.29
CA LEU A 70 2.90 -16.19 5.54
C LEU A 70 4.13 -16.34 6.45
N GLY A 71 3.95 -16.38 7.77
CA GLY A 71 5.04 -16.47 8.75
C GLY A 71 5.96 -15.25 8.75
N LEU A 72 5.45 -14.07 8.41
CA LEU A 72 6.22 -12.84 8.36
C LEU A 72 6.52 -12.31 9.76
N THR A 73 7.79 -12.13 10.07
CA THR A 73 8.23 -11.51 11.32
C THR A 73 8.37 -10.01 11.16
N LEU A 74 8.14 -9.27 12.25
CA LEU A 74 8.42 -7.83 12.25
C LEU A 74 9.91 -7.57 11.98
N MET A 75 10.20 -6.53 11.22
CA MET A 75 11.56 -6.11 10.87
C MET A 75 12.36 -5.72 12.12
N SER A 76 11.69 -5.22 13.15
CA SER A 76 12.29 -4.88 14.43
C SER A 76 11.44 -5.40 15.57
N SER A 77 12.06 -6.06 16.55
CA SER A 77 11.41 -6.46 17.81
C SER A 77 11.18 -5.27 18.75
N ASN A 78 11.90 -4.17 18.56
CA ASN A 78 11.74 -2.91 19.28
C ASN A 78 11.53 -1.78 18.28
N ASN A 79 10.26 -1.57 17.90
CA ASN A 79 9.90 -0.51 16.95
C ASN A 79 10.00 0.86 17.64
N GLN A 80 10.93 1.70 17.17
CA GLN A 80 11.17 3.06 17.66
C GLN A 80 10.72 4.13 16.65
N SER A 81 10.02 3.74 15.58
CA SER A 81 9.49 4.71 14.62
C SER A 81 8.39 5.57 15.25
N ARG A 82 8.33 6.83 14.86
CA ARG A 82 7.39 7.83 15.43
C ARG A 82 5.93 7.36 15.44
N HIS A 83 5.51 6.64 14.40
CA HIS A 83 4.13 6.18 14.22
C HIS A 83 3.96 4.67 14.39
N GLU A 84 5.01 4.00 14.89
CA GLU A 84 5.04 2.56 15.16
C GLU A 84 4.57 1.71 13.97
N THR A 85 4.88 2.14 12.73
CA THR A 85 4.53 1.41 11.51
C THR A 85 5.13 0.01 11.56
N ALA A 86 4.27 -1.00 11.51
CA ALA A 86 4.64 -2.39 11.75
C ALA A 86 5.21 -3.05 10.47
N PHE A 87 6.36 -2.58 10.00
CA PHE A 87 7.09 -3.23 8.91
C PHE A 87 7.45 -4.66 9.29
N THR A 88 7.18 -5.58 8.37
CA THR A 88 7.73 -6.93 8.42
C THR A 88 9.02 -7.01 7.62
N VAL A 89 9.70 -8.16 7.67
CA VAL A 89 10.80 -8.45 6.74
C VAL A 89 10.32 -8.28 5.29
N SER A 90 11.17 -7.73 4.43
CA SER A 90 10.86 -7.59 3.00
C SER A 90 10.80 -8.95 2.33
N ILE A 91 10.00 -9.06 1.29
CA ILE A 91 9.70 -10.34 0.62
C ILE A 91 9.94 -10.30 -0.89
N GLU A 92 10.09 -11.50 -1.43
CA GLU A 92 10.13 -11.80 -2.86
C GLU A 92 9.29 -13.05 -3.13
N ALA A 93 8.64 -13.16 -4.31
CA ALA A 93 8.10 -14.44 -4.75
C ALA A 93 9.27 -15.43 -4.94
N ARG A 94 9.10 -16.69 -4.48
CA ARG A 94 10.15 -17.70 -4.61
C ARG A 94 10.44 -18.06 -6.06
N GLU A 95 9.41 -18.04 -6.91
CA GLU A 95 9.49 -18.43 -8.31
C GLU A 95 8.94 -17.34 -9.23
N GLY A 96 9.40 -17.31 -10.46
CA GLY A 96 8.89 -16.45 -11.52
C GLY A 96 9.46 -15.03 -11.55
N VAL A 97 10.25 -14.63 -10.56
CA VAL A 97 10.95 -13.33 -10.53
C VAL A 97 12.34 -13.43 -11.17
N THR A 98 12.85 -12.30 -11.64
CA THR A 98 14.22 -12.16 -12.14
C THR A 98 15.14 -11.68 -11.00
N THR A 99 15.36 -10.37 -10.89
CA THR A 99 16.12 -9.75 -9.80
C THR A 99 15.22 -9.16 -8.70
N GLY A 100 13.90 -9.22 -8.87
CA GLY A 100 12.90 -8.82 -7.90
C GLY A 100 12.46 -7.36 -7.93
N ILE A 101 13.31 -6.43 -8.39
CA ILE A 101 13.04 -4.99 -8.31
C ILE A 101 12.15 -4.47 -9.46
N SER A 102 12.04 -5.18 -10.58
CA SER A 102 11.22 -4.71 -11.69
C SER A 102 9.74 -4.56 -11.28
N ALA A 103 8.99 -3.72 -11.99
CA ALA A 103 7.56 -3.56 -11.73
C ALA A 103 6.83 -4.90 -11.88
N GLN A 104 7.21 -5.71 -12.86
CA GLN A 104 6.67 -7.05 -13.08
C GLN A 104 6.99 -7.99 -11.91
N ASP A 105 8.24 -8.02 -11.44
CA ASP A 105 8.65 -8.91 -10.34
C ASP A 105 7.93 -8.53 -9.04
N ARG A 106 7.80 -7.23 -8.74
CA ARG A 106 7.09 -6.76 -7.54
C ARG A 106 5.59 -7.04 -7.64
N ALA A 107 4.96 -6.85 -8.79
CA ALA A 107 3.56 -7.21 -9.01
C ALA A 107 3.34 -8.72 -8.81
N LEU A 108 4.23 -9.57 -9.34
CA LEU A 108 4.18 -11.01 -9.11
C LEU A 108 4.34 -11.38 -7.64
N THR A 109 5.26 -10.73 -6.94
CA THR A 109 5.48 -10.94 -5.50
C THR A 109 4.23 -10.57 -4.70
N ILE A 110 3.60 -9.43 -5.00
CA ILE A 110 2.34 -9.01 -4.37
C ILE A 110 1.23 -10.03 -4.64
N ALA A 111 1.01 -10.40 -5.90
CA ALA A 111 -0.02 -11.37 -6.29
C ALA A 111 0.19 -12.74 -5.59
N THR A 112 1.46 -13.19 -5.50
CA THR A 112 1.81 -14.41 -4.78
C THR A 112 1.48 -14.29 -3.29
N ALA A 113 1.89 -13.19 -2.66
CA ALA A 113 1.69 -12.99 -1.22
C ALA A 113 0.21 -12.93 -0.82
N ILE A 114 -0.65 -12.28 -1.62
CA ILE A 114 -2.08 -12.11 -1.27
C ILE A 114 -2.96 -13.29 -1.66
N SER A 115 -2.47 -14.24 -2.46
CA SER A 115 -3.24 -15.41 -2.87
C SER A 115 -3.79 -16.16 -1.66
N ASP A 116 -5.06 -16.61 -1.73
CA ASP A 116 -5.70 -17.34 -0.63
C ASP A 116 -4.98 -18.63 -0.26
N ASN A 117 -4.33 -19.27 -1.24
CA ASN A 117 -3.61 -20.52 -1.07
C ASN A 117 -2.11 -20.32 -0.76
N SER A 118 -1.64 -19.08 -0.68
CA SER A 118 -0.22 -18.79 -0.44
C SER A 118 0.25 -19.26 0.93
N LYS A 119 1.47 -19.79 0.95
CA LYS A 119 2.15 -20.30 2.13
C LYS A 119 3.49 -19.58 2.31
N SER A 120 4.05 -19.67 3.49
CA SER A 120 5.41 -19.17 3.78
C SER A 120 6.49 -19.73 2.83
N THR A 121 6.24 -20.89 2.22
CA THR A 121 7.13 -21.49 1.23
C THR A 121 7.10 -20.85 -0.15
N ASP A 122 6.08 -20.04 -0.46
CA ASP A 122 5.90 -19.43 -1.78
C ASP A 122 6.62 -18.09 -1.90
N ILE A 123 7.10 -17.58 -0.78
CA ILE A 123 7.86 -16.34 -0.67
C ILE A 123 9.23 -16.60 -0.05
N VAL A 124 10.16 -15.69 -0.28
CA VAL A 124 11.49 -15.64 0.35
C VAL A 124 11.74 -14.27 0.96
N SER A 125 12.68 -14.17 1.87
CA SER A 125 13.15 -12.92 2.47
C SER A 125 14.68 -12.94 2.51
N PRO A 126 15.36 -11.79 2.30
CA PRO A 126 14.80 -10.48 1.96
C PRO A 126 14.33 -10.39 0.51
N GLY A 127 13.62 -9.30 0.17
CA GLY A 127 13.14 -9.01 -1.18
C GLY A 127 12.87 -7.52 -1.40
N HIS A 128 12.10 -7.19 -2.46
CA HIS A 128 11.87 -5.82 -2.92
C HIS A 128 10.43 -5.34 -2.72
N VAL A 129 9.58 -6.12 -2.06
CA VAL A 129 8.26 -5.70 -1.57
C VAL A 129 8.30 -5.65 -0.05
N PHE A 130 7.74 -4.59 0.53
CA PHE A 130 7.79 -4.30 1.96
C PHE A 130 6.40 -4.46 2.58
N PRO A 131 6.07 -5.63 3.18
CA PRO A 131 4.79 -5.80 3.84
C PRO A 131 4.73 -4.99 5.14
N ILE A 132 3.55 -4.42 5.40
CA ILE A 132 3.23 -3.72 6.64
C ILE A 132 1.99 -4.38 7.24
N LYS A 133 2.10 -4.75 8.51
CA LYS A 133 1.02 -5.37 9.28
C LYS A 133 0.04 -4.30 9.76
N ALA A 134 -1.20 -4.32 9.26
CA ALA A 134 -2.26 -3.45 9.74
C ALA A 134 -2.69 -3.83 11.17
N ARG A 135 -3.04 -2.84 11.99
CA ARG A 135 -3.53 -3.09 13.35
C ARG A 135 -4.93 -3.74 13.29
N PRO A 136 -5.18 -4.83 14.05
CA PRO A 136 -6.53 -5.36 14.22
C PRO A 136 -7.50 -4.28 14.70
N GLY A 137 -8.64 -4.16 14.02
CA GLY A 137 -9.61 -3.08 14.24
C GLY A 137 -9.48 -1.89 13.29
N GLY A 138 -8.47 -1.91 12.39
CA GLY A 138 -8.35 -0.99 11.26
C GLY A 138 -8.18 0.47 11.67
N VAL A 139 -8.74 1.38 10.87
CA VAL A 139 -8.63 2.84 11.07
C VAL A 139 -9.22 3.32 12.39
N LEU A 140 -10.10 2.56 13.02
CA LEU A 140 -10.68 2.91 14.32
C LEU A 140 -9.67 2.72 15.47
N VAL A 141 -8.62 1.92 15.25
CA VAL A 141 -7.54 1.68 16.22
C VAL A 141 -6.30 2.49 15.88
N ARG A 142 -5.96 2.60 14.59
CA ARG A 142 -4.83 3.41 14.11
C ARG A 142 -5.23 4.09 12.80
N ALA A 143 -5.35 5.41 12.83
CA ALA A 143 -5.73 6.23 11.66
C ALA A 143 -4.53 6.41 10.71
N GLY A 144 -4.01 5.31 10.13
CA GLY A 144 -2.87 5.31 9.20
C GLY A 144 -3.24 4.81 7.80
N HIS A 145 -2.39 5.15 6.82
CA HIS A 145 -2.54 4.73 5.42
C HIS A 145 -2.63 3.20 5.30
N THR A 146 -1.85 2.46 6.09
CA THR A 146 -1.85 0.99 6.13
C THR A 146 -3.23 0.42 6.47
N GLU A 147 -3.81 0.87 7.59
CA GLU A 147 -5.11 0.43 8.05
C GLU A 147 -6.21 0.83 7.06
N ALA A 148 -6.16 2.07 6.56
CA ALA A 148 -7.14 2.57 5.60
C ALA A 148 -7.10 1.79 4.28
N ALA A 149 -5.92 1.43 3.77
CA ALA A 149 -5.80 0.62 2.56
C ALA A 149 -6.46 -0.74 2.70
N VAL A 150 -6.26 -1.42 3.83
CA VAL A 150 -6.88 -2.73 4.13
C VAL A 150 -8.39 -2.59 4.32
N ASP A 151 -8.85 -1.58 5.06
CA ASP A 151 -10.28 -1.37 5.33
C ASP A 151 -11.04 -1.00 4.05
N ILE A 152 -10.49 -0.11 3.20
CA ILE A 152 -11.12 0.27 1.92
C ILE A 152 -11.17 -0.94 0.98
N ALA A 153 -10.10 -1.73 0.87
CA ALA A 153 -10.12 -2.95 0.05
C ALA A 153 -11.23 -3.90 0.52
N LYS A 154 -11.36 -4.12 1.82
CA LYS A 154 -12.42 -4.95 2.41
C LYS A 154 -13.82 -4.40 2.15
N LEU A 155 -14.03 -3.09 2.31
CA LEU A 155 -15.32 -2.43 2.04
C LEU A 155 -15.66 -2.45 0.54
N ALA A 156 -14.66 -2.45 -0.33
CA ALA A 156 -14.81 -2.60 -1.78
C ALA A 156 -15.09 -4.05 -2.23
N GLY A 157 -15.19 -5.01 -1.30
CA GLY A 157 -15.40 -6.43 -1.58
C GLY A 157 -14.19 -7.15 -2.17
N LYS A 158 -12.99 -6.60 -1.95
CA LYS A 158 -11.71 -7.10 -2.43
C LYS A 158 -10.97 -7.88 -1.34
N ASN A 159 -9.87 -8.55 -1.72
CA ASN A 159 -8.94 -9.12 -0.75
C ASN A 159 -8.52 -8.04 0.27
N PRO A 160 -8.53 -8.32 1.60
CA PRO A 160 -8.22 -7.33 2.63
C PRO A 160 -6.72 -6.98 2.68
N SER A 161 -6.24 -6.44 1.58
CA SER A 161 -4.87 -6.02 1.37
C SER A 161 -4.81 -4.85 0.38
N GLY A 162 -3.84 -3.97 0.53
CA GLY A 162 -3.65 -2.82 -0.34
C GLY A 162 -2.18 -2.57 -0.65
N VAL A 163 -1.91 -2.00 -1.83
CA VAL A 163 -0.59 -1.47 -2.16
C VAL A 163 -0.62 0.03 -1.96
N ILE A 164 0.35 0.55 -1.24
CA ILE A 164 0.50 1.97 -0.92
C ILE A 164 1.88 2.46 -1.34
N CYS A 165 1.96 3.73 -1.72
CA CYS A 165 3.20 4.37 -2.09
C CYS A 165 3.09 5.87 -1.83
N GLU A 166 3.96 6.42 -1.00
CA GLU A 166 3.98 7.85 -0.68
C GLU A 166 4.25 8.69 -1.93
N ILE A 167 3.70 9.90 -1.97
CA ILE A 167 3.87 10.84 -3.08
C ILE A 167 4.88 11.91 -2.70
N MET A 168 5.94 12.01 -3.51
CA MET A 168 6.97 13.03 -3.41
C MET A 168 6.88 14.03 -4.54
N ASN A 169 7.30 15.26 -4.27
CA ASN A 169 7.55 16.30 -5.25
C ASN A 169 8.80 15.98 -6.10
N ASP A 170 8.99 16.71 -7.21
CA ASP A 170 10.14 16.52 -8.11
C ASP A 170 11.48 16.79 -7.42
N ASP A 171 11.50 17.61 -6.39
CA ASP A 171 12.69 17.94 -5.59
C ASP A 171 12.98 16.91 -4.47
N GLY A 172 12.12 15.87 -4.34
CA GLY A 172 12.26 14.83 -3.33
C GLY A 172 11.62 15.16 -1.98
N THR A 173 10.99 16.32 -1.82
CA THR A 173 10.19 16.62 -0.62
C THR A 173 8.84 15.92 -0.68
N MET A 174 8.20 15.70 0.48
CA MET A 174 6.88 15.09 0.53
C MET A 174 5.81 16.04 -0.03
N ALA A 175 4.98 15.54 -0.95
CA ALA A 175 3.83 16.29 -1.44
C ALA A 175 2.78 16.48 -0.33
N ARG A 176 2.24 17.69 -0.23
CA ARG A 176 1.18 18.05 0.71
C ARG A 176 -0.14 18.25 -0.03
N LEU A 177 -1.23 18.49 0.69
CA LEU A 177 -2.56 18.54 0.09
C LEU A 177 -2.66 19.42 -1.18
N PRO A 178 -2.06 20.62 -1.29
CA PRO A 178 -2.13 21.41 -2.52
C PRO A 178 -1.50 20.71 -3.74
N GLU A 179 -0.33 20.10 -3.57
CA GLU A 179 0.39 19.36 -4.61
C GLU A 179 -0.35 18.04 -4.95
N LEU A 180 -0.88 17.35 -3.93
CA LEU A 180 -1.66 16.12 -4.11
C LEU A 180 -2.94 16.35 -4.93
N ILE A 181 -3.59 17.49 -4.76
CA ILE A 181 -4.73 17.91 -5.59
C ILE A 181 -4.29 18.02 -7.06
N ALA A 182 -3.13 18.64 -7.33
CA ALA A 182 -2.59 18.74 -8.68
C ALA A 182 -2.27 17.36 -9.29
N VAL A 183 -1.64 16.47 -8.52
CA VAL A 183 -1.36 15.08 -8.93
C VAL A 183 -2.64 14.33 -9.27
N SER A 184 -3.68 14.45 -8.45
CA SER A 184 -4.99 13.83 -8.70
C SER A 184 -5.58 14.26 -10.06
N TYR A 185 -5.47 15.54 -10.43
CA TYR A 185 -6.00 16.05 -11.70
C TYR A 185 -5.16 15.64 -12.91
N THR A 186 -3.85 15.51 -12.76
CA THR A 186 -2.92 15.28 -13.89
C THR A 186 -2.67 13.81 -14.18
N HIS A 187 -2.79 12.93 -13.20
CA HIS A 187 -2.36 11.54 -13.31
C HIS A 187 -3.43 10.48 -13.05
N LEU A 188 -4.50 10.80 -12.31
CA LEU A 188 -5.52 9.81 -11.91
C LEU A 188 -6.89 9.99 -12.56
N ARG A 189 -7.07 10.98 -13.45
CA ARG A 189 -8.33 11.24 -14.18
C ARG A 189 -8.20 10.97 -15.65
#